data_718ad77dd3c6e6e08921eec37b2edd3f
#
_entry.id   718ad77dd3c6e6e08921eec37b2edd3f
#
_cell.length_a   1.000
_cell.length_b   1.000
_cell.length_c   1.000
_cell.angle_alpha   90.00
_cell.angle_beta   90.00
_cell.angle_gamma   90.00
#
_symmetry.space_group_name_H-M   'P 1'
#
loop_
_entity.id
_entity.type
_entity.pdbx_description
1 polymer ?
#
loop_
_entity_poly.entity_id
_entity_poly.type
_entity_poly.pdbx_seq_one_letter_code
_entity_poly.pdbx_strand_id
1 'polypeptide(L)'
;MKKVLLLSAFVFAFAAASFAQEEGEFKPFKVDVSLGYAIPTGGTGGKGGVLFVVEPKYAVMPQLSVWLRLESAVMLSGVNLSSGTYNESSTAKASASYLATADYYFNNNDFRPFAGAGAGVYSTAGVEINSNNSNVAAATKFGGMVRGGFEYKHLRFGVEYNLVPKNTVPPSSNTANDGYTVQNAYLGIKLGVCIGGGRL
;
A
#
# COMPACT_ATOMS: atom_id res chain seq x y z
N MET A 1 -23.55 -1.19 8.36
CA MET A 1 -23.47 -2.51 9.05
C MET A 1 -23.56 -3.69 8.07
N LYS A 2 -24.55 -3.79 7.16
CA LYS A 2 -24.66 -4.92 6.19
C LYS A 2 -23.43 -5.13 5.30
N LYS A 3 -22.73 -4.06 4.86
CA LYS A 3 -21.54 -4.13 4.01
C LYS A 3 -20.30 -4.67 4.75
N VAL A 4 -20.17 -4.39 6.05
CA VAL A 4 -19.08 -4.92 6.89
C VAL A 4 -19.30 -6.40 7.18
N LEU A 5 -20.56 -6.82 7.38
CA LEU A 5 -20.94 -8.22 7.58
C LEU A 5 -20.67 -9.07 6.33
N LEU A 6 -20.93 -8.53 5.13
CA LEU A 6 -20.61 -9.19 3.88
C LEU A 6 -19.11 -9.33 3.67
N LEU A 7 -18.32 -8.32 4.02
CA LEU A 7 -16.87 -8.36 3.92
C LEU A 7 -16.27 -9.39 4.89
N SER A 8 -16.76 -9.44 6.13
CA SER A 8 -16.31 -10.43 7.11
C SER A 8 -16.73 -11.85 6.73
N ALA A 9 -17.94 -12.05 6.20
CA ALA A 9 -18.38 -13.35 5.68
C ALA A 9 -17.54 -13.83 4.51
N PHE A 10 -17.12 -12.90 3.62
CA PHE A 10 -16.23 -13.20 2.50
C PHE A 10 -14.83 -13.62 2.97
N VAL A 11 -14.26 -12.93 3.96
CA VAL A 11 -12.98 -13.28 4.58
C VAL A 11 -13.06 -14.64 5.28
N PHE A 12 -14.16 -14.93 6.00
CA PHE A 12 -14.37 -16.24 6.64
C PHE A 12 -14.58 -17.37 5.64
N ALA A 13 -15.27 -17.13 4.53
CA ALA A 13 -15.46 -18.12 3.46
C ALA A 13 -14.13 -18.49 2.79
N PHE A 14 -13.25 -17.51 2.55
CA PHE A 14 -11.90 -17.76 2.04
C PHE A 14 -11.04 -18.52 3.05
N ALA A 15 -11.12 -18.20 4.34
CA ALA A 15 -10.42 -18.93 5.39
C ALA A 15 -10.90 -20.39 5.45
N ALA A 16 -12.21 -20.62 5.40
CA ALA A 16 -12.80 -21.99 5.44
C ALA A 16 -12.41 -22.82 4.20
N ALA A 17 -12.35 -22.21 3.01
CA ALA A 17 -11.87 -22.89 1.80
C ALA A 17 -10.40 -23.33 1.90
N SER A 18 -9.59 -22.63 2.71
CA SER A 18 -8.18 -22.97 2.94
C SER A 18 -7.99 -24.23 3.80
N PHE A 19 -8.99 -24.58 4.64
CA PHE A 19 -8.94 -25.77 5.48
C PHE A 19 -9.52 -27.01 4.81
N ALA A 20 -10.20 -26.86 3.65
CA ALA A 20 -10.89 -27.97 2.96
C ALA A 20 -10.04 -28.62 1.87
N GLN A 21 -8.80 -28.20 1.67
CA GLN A 21 -7.93 -28.80 0.66
C GLN A 21 -7.18 -30.01 1.26
N GLU A 22 -7.49 -31.17 0.70
CA GLU A 22 -6.84 -32.46 0.95
C GLU A 22 -5.32 -32.38 0.85
N GLU A 23 -4.65 -33.31 1.54
CA GLU A 23 -3.21 -33.54 1.65
C GLU A 23 -2.46 -33.51 0.29
N GLY A 24 -2.17 -32.32 -0.18
CA GLY A 24 -1.23 -32.10 -1.27
C GLY A 24 0.03 -31.44 -0.73
N GLU A 25 1.20 -31.80 -1.25
CA GLU A 25 2.54 -31.30 -0.87
C GLU A 25 2.68 -29.75 -0.89
N PHE A 26 1.64 -29.01 -1.25
CA PHE A 26 1.68 -27.57 -1.45
C PHE A 26 0.40 -26.87 -0.97
N LYS A 27 0.55 -26.00 0.02
CA LYS A 27 -0.55 -25.15 0.50
C LYS A 27 -0.56 -23.83 -0.28
N PRO A 28 -1.52 -23.58 -1.18
CA PRO A 28 -1.48 -22.44 -2.09
C PRO A 28 -1.83 -21.10 -1.41
N PHE A 29 -2.54 -21.15 -0.29
CA PHE A 29 -3.02 -19.92 0.38
C PHE A 29 -2.09 -19.48 1.50
N LYS A 30 -1.73 -18.19 1.50
CA LYS A 30 -1.01 -17.53 2.59
C LYS A 30 -1.44 -16.08 2.73
N VAL A 31 -1.14 -15.48 3.87
CA VAL A 31 -1.38 -14.06 4.13
C VAL A 31 -0.07 -13.40 4.50
N ASP A 32 0.24 -12.29 3.86
CA ASP A 32 1.34 -11.42 4.24
C ASP A 32 0.82 -10.23 5.05
N VAL A 33 1.48 -9.95 6.15
CA VAL A 33 1.26 -8.75 6.95
C VAL A 33 2.58 -8.02 7.05
N SER A 34 2.62 -6.80 6.53
CA SER A 34 3.85 -6.02 6.41
C SER A 34 3.70 -4.62 6.98
N LEU A 35 4.79 -4.15 7.57
CA LEU A 35 5.00 -2.76 7.93
C LEU A 35 6.11 -2.18 7.06
N GLY A 36 6.04 -0.90 6.77
CA GLY A 36 7.02 -0.26 5.93
C GLY A 36 7.08 1.24 6.09
N TYR A 37 7.95 1.83 5.29
CA TYR A 37 8.15 3.25 5.20
C TYR A 37 7.93 3.73 3.77
N ALA A 38 7.09 4.76 3.60
CA ALA A 38 6.82 5.41 2.32
C ALA A 38 7.70 6.63 2.17
N ILE A 39 8.37 6.74 1.02
CA ILE A 39 9.18 7.89 0.62
C ILE A 39 8.49 8.53 -0.57
N PRO A 40 7.87 9.71 -0.43
CA PRO A 40 7.28 10.42 -1.56
C PRO A 40 8.33 10.73 -2.62
N THR A 41 8.04 10.46 -3.90
CA THR A 41 9.00 10.63 -5.02
C THR A 41 8.74 11.89 -5.83
N GLY A 42 8.02 12.86 -5.29
CA GLY A 42 7.74 14.12 -6.01
C GLY A 42 7.27 15.23 -5.10
N GLY A 43 7.89 16.40 -5.25
CA GLY A 43 7.55 17.62 -4.54
C GLY A 43 8.55 17.97 -3.44
N THR A 44 8.86 19.27 -3.36
CA THR A 44 9.65 19.85 -2.27
C THR A 44 8.87 19.77 -0.96
N GLY A 45 9.38 19.05 0.05
CA GLY A 45 8.86 19.06 1.42
C GLY A 45 8.05 17.83 1.86
N GLY A 46 7.90 16.78 1.03
CA GLY A 46 7.27 15.53 1.47
C GLY A 46 8.18 14.77 2.44
N LYS A 47 7.78 14.69 3.71
CA LYS A 47 8.41 13.77 4.67
C LYS A 47 7.78 12.40 4.48
N GLY A 48 8.57 11.33 4.66
CA GLY A 48 8.09 9.96 4.56
C GLY A 48 6.98 9.62 5.56
N GLY A 49 6.44 8.43 5.43
CA GLY A 49 5.35 7.96 6.25
C GLY A 49 5.41 6.48 6.55
N VAL A 50 4.51 6.00 7.36
CA VAL A 50 4.40 4.59 7.73
C VAL A 50 3.39 3.91 6.81
N LEU A 51 3.74 2.70 6.36
CA LEU A 51 2.89 1.80 5.58
C LEU A 51 2.46 0.62 6.44
N PHE A 52 1.19 0.27 6.38
CA PHE A 52 0.66 -1.00 6.87
C PHE A 52 -0.04 -1.71 5.72
N VAL A 53 0.31 -2.98 5.51
CA VAL A 53 -0.17 -3.76 4.36
C VAL A 53 -0.62 -5.13 4.82
N VAL A 54 -1.77 -5.56 4.29
CA VAL A 54 -2.27 -6.94 4.42
C VAL A 54 -2.52 -7.46 3.02
N GLU A 55 -1.92 -8.60 2.70
CA GLU A 55 -2.01 -9.20 1.38
C GLU A 55 -2.37 -10.70 1.48
N PRO A 56 -3.66 -11.07 1.37
CA PRO A 56 -4.02 -12.45 1.09
C PRO A 56 -3.53 -12.85 -0.30
N LYS A 57 -2.82 -13.98 -0.38
CA LYS A 57 -2.18 -14.53 -1.58
C LYS A 57 -2.73 -15.89 -1.91
N TYR A 58 -2.78 -16.15 -3.21
CA TYR A 58 -3.02 -17.48 -3.75
C TYR A 58 -1.91 -17.83 -4.75
N ALA A 59 -1.19 -18.91 -4.49
CA ALA A 59 -0.20 -19.41 -5.44
C ALA A 59 -0.90 -20.23 -6.52
N VAL A 60 -0.94 -19.66 -7.73
CA VAL A 60 -1.48 -20.34 -8.92
C VAL A 60 -0.55 -21.46 -9.37
N MET A 61 0.74 -21.27 -9.17
CA MET A 61 1.81 -22.26 -9.37
C MET A 61 2.96 -21.94 -8.40
N PRO A 62 3.92 -22.85 -8.19
CA PRO A 62 5.00 -22.66 -7.22
C PRO A 62 5.77 -21.34 -7.38
N GLN A 63 5.86 -20.82 -8.60
CA GLN A 63 6.60 -19.62 -8.94
C GLN A 63 5.71 -18.40 -9.16
N LEU A 64 4.37 -18.54 -9.27
CA LEU A 64 3.46 -17.43 -9.53
C LEU A 64 2.37 -17.34 -8.47
N SER A 65 2.31 -16.23 -7.80
CA SER A 65 1.26 -15.93 -6.83
C SER A 65 0.48 -14.70 -7.24
N VAL A 66 -0.85 -14.76 -7.10
CA VAL A 66 -1.75 -13.62 -7.27
C VAL A 66 -2.25 -13.18 -5.90
N TRP A 67 -2.47 -11.88 -5.74
CA TRP A 67 -2.73 -11.27 -4.45
C TRP A 67 -3.81 -10.21 -4.55
N LEU A 68 -4.53 -10.02 -3.46
CA LEU A 68 -5.29 -8.81 -3.20
C LEU A 68 -4.54 -8.00 -2.15
N ARG A 69 -4.04 -6.84 -2.53
CA ARG A 69 -3.31 -5.95 -1.63
C ARG A 69 -4.23 -4.91 -1.03
N LEU A 70 -4.19 -4.83 0.28
CA LEU A 70 -4.86 -3.82 1.09
C LEU A 70 -3.77 -3.03 1.82
N GLU A 71 -3.62 -1.76 1.49
CA GLU A 71 -2.61 -0.91 2.12
C GLU A 71 -3.23 0.33 2.74
N SER A 72 -2.71 0.72 3.88
CA SER A 72 -2.92 2.02 4.50
C SER A 72 -1.57 2.70 4.70
N ALA A 73 -1.45 3.92 4.23
CA ALA A 73 -0.26 4.75 4.37
C ALA A 73 -0.62 6.07 5.07
N VAL A 74 0.20 6.45 6.04
CA VAL A 74 0.09 7.77 6.69
C VAL A 74 1.40 8.50 6.50
N MET A 75 1.36 9.59 5.74
CA MET A 75 2.51 10.44 5.45
C MET A 75 2.32 11.80 6.08
N LEU A 76 3.35 12.29 6.76
CA LEU A 76 3.35 13.61 7.39
C LEU A 76 4.16 14.59 6.53
N SER A 77 3.64 15.79 6.33
CA SER A 77 4.33 16.89 5.67
C SER A 77 4.30 18.12 6.55
N GLY A 78 5.42 18.87 6.62
CA GLY A 78 5.42 20.18 7.28
C GLY A 78 5.82 20.19 8.76
N VAL A 79 6.12 19.08 9.43
CA VAL A 79 6.61 19.11 10.82
C VAL A 79 8.10 19.43 10.83
N ASN A 80 8.49 20.67 11.06
CA ASN A 80 9.87 21.07 11.35
C ASN A 80 10.12 20.91 12.85
N LEU A 81 10.83 19.87 13.24
CA LEU A 81 11.25 19.60 14.63
C LEU A 81 12.50 20.40 15.03
N SER A 82 12.99 21.30 14.19
CA SER A 82 14.35 21.87 14.29
C SER A 82 14.44 23.25 14.95
N SER A 83 13.38 23.88 15.33
CA SER A 83 13.44 25.13 16.11
C SER A 83 12.06 25.42 16.68
N GLY A 84 11.94 25.45 17.97
CA GLY A 84 10.78 25.71 18.83
C GLY A 84 9.68 26.70 18.40
N THR A 85 9.48 26.90 17.13
CA THR A 85 8.43 27.69 16.54
C THR A 85 7.48 26.75 15.83
N TYR A 86 6.31 26.57 16.39
CA TYR A 86 5.21 25.84 15.79
C TYR A 86 4.69 26.64 14.59
N ASN A 87 5.09 26.30 13.37
CA ASN A 87 4.39 26.77 12.18
C ASN A 87 3.15 25.89 12.00
N GLU A 88 1.99 26.52 12.08
CA GLU A 88 0.64 25.91 12.17
C GLU A 88 0.13 25.22 10.89
N SER A 89 0.98 24.81 9.98
CA SER A 89 0.56 24.10 8.76
C SER A 89 1.16 22.70 8.70
N SER A 90 0.66 21.80 9.53
CA SER A 90 0.97 20.36 9.41
C SER A 90 -0.05 19.72 8.48
N THR A 91 0.39 19.22 7.35
CA THR A 91 -0.47 18.45 6.43
C THR A 91 -0.24 16.97 6.67
N ALA A 92 -1.25 16.28 7.15
CA ALA A 92 -1.28 14.83 7.22
C ALA A 92 -1.97 14.28 5.96
N LYS A 93 -1.32 13.41 5.21
CA LYS A 93 -1.91 12.69 4.09
C LYS A 93 -2.11 11.24 4.49
N ALA A 94 -3.35 10.78 4.47
CA ALA A 94 -3.68 9.37 4.57
C ALA A 94 -3.97 8.83 3.16
N SER A 95 -3.46 7.64 2.86
CA SER A 95 -3.75 6.93 1.62
C SER A 95 -4.19 5.52 1.96
N ALA A 96 -5.23 5.06 1.29
CA ALA A 96 -5.63 3.67 1.28
C ALA A 96 -5.57 3.15 -0.15
N SER A 97 -5.05 1.95 -0.37
CA SER A 97 -5.02 1.36 -1.70
C SER A 97 -5.52 -0.08 -1.70
N TYR A 98 -6.16 -0.43 -2.81
CA TYR A 98 -6.73 -1.76 -3.09
C TYR A 98 -6.24 -2.18 -4.47
N LEU A 99 -5.30 -3.12 -4.52
CA LEU A 99 -4.69 -3.55 -5.77
C LEU A 99 -4.79 -5.06 -5.95
N ALA A 100 -5.06 -5.46 -7.19
CA ALA A 100 -4.74 -6.81 -7.63
C ALA A 100 -3.28 -6.84 -8.06
N THR A 101 -2.50 -7.79 -7.52
CA THR A 101 -1.06 -7.89 -7.76
C THR A 101 -0.68 -9.32 -8.12
N ALA A 102 0.45 -9.47 -8.82
CA ALA A 102 1.06 -10.75 -9.13
C ALA A 102 2.56 -10.68 -8.85
N ASP A 103 3.10 -11.74 -8.26
CA ASP A 103 4.52 -11.91 -8.02
C ASP A 103 5.03 -13.17 -8.70
N TYR A 104 6.15 -13.03 -9.37
CA TYR A 104 6.91 -14.13 -9.90
C TYR A 104 8.15 -14.39 -9.04
N TYR A 105 8.27 -15.61 -8.52
CA TYR A 105 9.42 -16.07 -7.73
C TYR A 105 10.42 -16.76 -8.63
N PHE A 106 11.68 -16.35 -8.57
CA PHE A 106 12.74 -16.86 -9.45
C PHE A 106 13.22 -18.27 -9.05
N ASN A 107 12.91 -18.72 -7.84
CA ASN A 107 13.18 -20.08 -7.38
C ASN A 107 12.15 -20.53 -6.32
N ASN A 108 12.23 -21.81 -5.92
CA ASN A 108 11.35 -22.43 -4.91
C ASN A 108 12.11 -22.84 -3.64
N ASN A 109 13.28 -22.27 -3.37
CA ASN A 109 14.07 -22.53 -2.18
C ASN A 109 13.55 -21.71 -0.98
N ASP A 110 14.15 -21.91 0.19
CA ASP A 110 13.83 -21.10 1.38
C ASP A 110 14.05 -19.60 1.16
N PHE A 111 15.10 -19.25 0.41
CA PHE A 111 15.34 -17.88 -0.06
C PHE A 111 14.80 -17.73 -1.47
N ARG A 112 13.75 -16.95 -1.61
CA ARG A 112 12.95 -16.77 -2.82
C ARG A 112 12.92 -15.32 -3.26
N PRO A 113 13.83 -14.87 -4.14
CA PRO A 113 13.72 -13.57 -4.77
C PRO A 113 12.46 -13.50 -5.63
N PHE A 114 11.84 -12.33 -5.68
CA PHE A 114 10.66 -12.12 -6.50
C PHE A 114 10.66 -10.75 -7.17
N ALA A 115 9.94 -10.67 -8.28
CA ALA A 115 9.52 -9.44 -8.91
C ALA A 115 8.01 -9.49 -9.14
N GLY A 116 7.35 -8.36 -9.05
CA GLY A 116 5.91 -8.30 -9.19
C GLY A 116 5.40 -6.95 -9.66
N ALA A 117 4.15 -6.97 -10.08
CA ALA A 117 3.43 -5.78 -10.49
C ALA A 117 1.97 -5.86 -10.05
N GLY A 118 1.30 -4.73 -10.03
CA GLY A 118 -0.11 -4.66 -9.68
C GLY A 118 -0.78 -3.41 -10.19
N ALA A 119 -2.09 -3.44 -10.19
CA ALA A 119 -2.92 -2.31 -10.56
C ALA A 119 -4.18 -2.28 -9.69
N GLY A 120 -4.73 -1.09 -9.49
CA GLY A 120 -5.94 -0.92 -8.69
C GLY A 120 -6.22 0.53 -8.34
N VAL A 121 -6.93 0.73 -7.26
CA VAL A 121 -7.40 2.05 -6.85
C VAL A 121 -6.63 2.54 -5.62
N TYR A 122 -6.25 3.81 -5.67
CA TYR A 122 -5.64 4.57 -4.58
C TYR A 122 -6.61 5.66 -4.14
N SER A 123 -7.00 5.64 -2.89
CA SER A 123 -7.81 6.68 -2.27
C SER A 123 -6.91 7.51 -1.35
N THR A 124 -6.74 8.78 -1.67
CA THR A 124 -5.92 9.70 -0.88
C THR A 124 -6.82 10.72 -0.21
N ALA A 125 -6.63 10.92 1.09
CA ALA A 125 -7.27 11.98 1.84
C ALA A 125 -6.19 12.90 2.41
N GLY A 126 -6.25 14.18 2.10
CA GLY A 126 -5.42 15.22 2.71
C GLY A 126 -6.22 15.96 3.77
N VAL A 127 -5.68 16.07 4.97
CA VAL A 127 -6.22 16.91 6.02
C VAL A 127 -5.29 18.10 6.19
N GLU A 128 -5.72 19.28 5.76
CA GLU A 128 -5.03 20.53 6.08
C GLU A 128 -5.60 21.06 7.39
N ILE A 129 -4.77 21.05 8.42
CA ILE A 129 -5.13 21.62 9.73
C ILE A 129 -4.66 23.07 9.71
N ASN A 130 -5.58 23.98 9.40
CA ASN A 130 -5.42 25.40 9.64
C ASN A 130 -6.27 25.77 10.86
N SER A 131 -5.81 26.72 11.67
CA SER A 131 -6.38 27.12 12.97
C SER A 131 -7.89 27.39 12.98
N ASN A 132 -8.56 27.50 11.82
CA ASN A 132 -9.98 27.85 11.73
C ASN A 132 -10.81 27.00 10.74
N ASN A 133 -10.20 26.10 9.95
CA ASN A 133 -10.95 25.25 9.01
C ASN A 133 -10.18 23.96 8.69
N SER A 134 -10.84 22.83 8.84
CA SER A 134 -10.32 21.53 8.38
C SER A 134 -10.94 21.21 7.02
N ASN A 135 -10.18 21.35 5.95
CA ASN A 135 -10.60 20.90 4.62
C ASN A 135 -10.09 19.49 4.36
N VAL A 136 -10.98 18.54 4.18
CA VAL A 136 -10.66 17.17 3.80
C VAL A 136 -10.92 17.01 2.30
N ALA A 137 -9.85 16.95 1.52
CA ALA A 137 -9.94 16.61 0.10
C ALA A 137 -9.63 15.12 -0.10
N ALA A 138 -10.62 14.35 -0.48
CA ALA A 138 -10.46 12.95 -0.83
C ALA A 138 -10.50 12.78 -2.35
N ALA A 139 -9.54 12.03 -2.90
CA ALA A 139 -9.49 11.70 -4.32
C ALA A 139 -9.19 10.22 -4.48
N THR A 140 -9.96 9.56 -5.34
CA THR A 140 -9.72 8.16 -5.71
C THR A 140 -9.23 8.11 -7.15
N LYS A 141 -8.11 7.41 -7.37
CA LYS A 141 -7.48 7.27 -8.69
C LYS A 141 -7.07 5.84 -8.97
N PHE A 142 -7.17 5.46 -10.22
CA PHE A 142 -6.60 4.21 -10.70
C PHE A 142 -5.10 4.40 -10.92
N GLY A 143 -4.30 3.45 -10.45
CA GLY A 143 -2.86 3.48 -10.57
C GLY A 143 -2.26 2.09 -10.62
N GLY A 144 -0.94 2.02 -10.69
CA GLY A 144 -0.20 0.77 -10.72
C GLY A 144 0.94 0.74 -9.73
N MET A 145 1.57 -0.42 -9.58
CA MET A 145 2.79 -0.55 -8.81
C MET A 145 3.69 -1.61 -9.42
N VAL A 146 4.98 -1.45 -9.20
CA VAL A 146 5.99 -2.48 -9.44
C VAL A 146 6.76 -2.72 -8.15
N ARG A 147 7.16 -3.97 -7.94
CA ARG A 147 7.88 -4.34 -6.71
C ARG A 147 8.91 -5.43 -6.96
N GLY A 148 9.89 -5.49 -6.08
CA GLY A 148 10.88 -6.56 -6.02
C GLY A 148 11.36 -6.76 -4.60
N GLY A 149 11.92 -7.94 -4.34
CA GLY A 149 12.39 -8.26 -3.01
C GLY A 149 12.71 -9.74 -2.86
N PHE A 150 12.67 -10.21 -1.65
CA PHE A 150 12.86 -11.63 -1.35
C PHE A 150 11.97 -12.08 -0.19
N GLU A 151 11.66 -13.35 -0.18
CA GLU A 151 10.99 -14.06 0.90
C GLU A 151 11.98 -15.10 1.44
N TYR A 152 12.19 -15.11 2.75
CA TYR A 152 13.00 -16.10 3.44
C TYR A 152 12.16 -16.78 4.50
N LYS A 153 11.74 -18.02 4.24
CA LYS A 153 10.77 -18.76 5.06
C LYS A 153 9.48 -17.96 5.26
N HIS A 154 9.28 -17.41 6.45
CA HIS A 154 8.12 -16.57 6.80
C HIS A 154 8.38 -15.08 6.70
N LEU A 155 9.63 -14.66 6.55
CA LEU A 155 9.99 -13.24 6.46
C LEU A 155 9.95 -12.80 5.00
N ARG A 156 9.38 -11.62 4.75
CA ARG A 156 9.33 -10.99 3.44
C ARG A 156 9.89 -9.58 3.52
N PHE A 157 10.87 -9.31 2.67
CA PHE A 157 11.38 -7.97 2.43
C PHE A 157 11.02 -7.53 1.01
N GLY A 158 10.54 -6.30 0.86
CA GLY A 158 10.16 -5.77 -0.43
C GLY A 158 10.41 -4.28 -0.56
N VAL A 159 10.79 -3.89 -1.77
CA VAL A 159 10.84 -2.51 -2.23
C VAL A 159 9.84 -2.37 -3.35
N GLU A 160 9.04 -1.32 -3.33
CA GLU A 160 7.97 -1.09 -4.30
C GLU A 160 7.90 0.35 -4.74
N TYR A 161 7.52 0.56 -5.97
CA TYR A 161 7.25 1.88 -6.52
C TYR A 161 5.78 1.98 -6.90
N ASN A 162 5.07 2.88 -6.24
CA ASN A 162 3.65 3.12 -6.43
C ASN A 162 3.45 4.28 -7.40
N LEU A 163 2.88 3.94 -8.57
CA LEU A 163 2.59 4.84 -9.68
C LEU A 163 1.19 5.42 -9.50
N VAL A 164 1.06 6.39 -8.61
CA VAL A 164 -0.21 7.07 -8.37
C VAL A 164 -0.30 8.32 -9.23
N PRO A 165 -1.36 8.50 -10.05
CA PRO A 165 -1.49 9.65 -10.92
C PRO A 165 -1.48 10.99 -10.16
N LYS A 166 -0.93 12.00 -10.80
CA LYS A 166 -0.83 13.36 -10.27
C LYS A 166 -2.20 14.00 -10.06
N ASN A 167 -2.31 14.87 -9.06
CA ASN A 167 -3.44 15.77 -8.89
C ASN A 167 -3.06 17.14 -9.47
N THR A 168 -3.85 17.62 -10.43
CA THR A 168 -3.75 18.98 -10.93
C THR A 168 -4.82 19.82 -10.25
N VAL A 169 -4.42 20.83 -9.53
CA VAL A 169 -5.34 21.83 -8.95
C VAL A 169 -5.42 22.98 -9.94
N PRO A 170 -6.60 23.25 -10.54
CA PRO A 170 -6.76 24.34 -11.48
C PRO A 170 -6.53 25.69 -10.75
N PRO A 171 -6.08 26.74 -11.47
CA PRO A 171 -5.93 28.07 -10.89
C PRO A 171 -7.29 28.58 -10.40
N SER A 172 -7.31 29.15 -9.20
CA SER A 172 -8.51 29.81 -8.66
C SER A 172 -8.73 31.14 -9.38
N SER A 173 -9.96 31.40 -9.82
CA SER A 173 -10.34 32.59 -10.59
C SER A 173 -10.12 33.92 -9.88
N ASN A 174 -9.74 33.93 -8.61
CA ASN A 174 -9.56 35.13 -7.79
C ASN A 174 -8.12 35.49 -7.38
N THR A 175 -7.16 34.66 -7.79
CA THR A 175 -5.74 34.94 -7.52
C THR A 175 -4.93 34.47 -8.74
N ALA A 176 -4.03 35.30 -9.24
CA ALA A 176 -3.11 34.99 -10.36
C ALA A 176 -2.05 33.94 -9.96
N ASN A 177 -2.47 32.87 -9.31
CA ASN A 177 -1.61 31.73 -8.99
C ASN A 177 -1.82 30.66 -10.05
N ASP A 178 -0.76 30.37 -10.77
CA ASP A 178 -0.68 29.24 -11.68
C ASP A 178 -1.07 27.95 -10.96
N GLY A 179 -1.93 27.15 -11.61
CA GLY A 179 -2.34 25.83 -11.07
C GLY A 179 -1.09 24.99 -10.78
N TYR A 180 -1.11 24.25 -9.68
CA TYR A 180 0.01 23.39 -9.29
C TYR A 180 -0.35 21.91 -9.40
N THR A 181 0.68 21.11 -9.66
CA THR A 181 0.53 19.66 -9.79
C THR A 181 1.16 18.97 -8.59
N VAL A 182 0.36 18.17 -7.88
CA VAL A 182 0.85 17.34 -6.76
C VAL A 182 1.17 15.95 -7.25
N GLN A 183 2.41 15.52 -7.09
CA GLN A 183 2.81 14.13 -7.34
C GLN A 183 2.38 13.25 -6.15
N ASN A 184 1.80 12.10 -6.46
CA ASN A 184 1.33 11.16 -5.44
C ASN A 184 2.13 9.85 -5.46
N ALA A 185 3.08 9.68 -6.38
CA ALA A 185 3.93 8.52 -6.45
C ALA A 185 4.87 8.44 -5.23
N TYR A 186 5.13 7.23 -4.76
CA TYR A 186 6.01 6.98 -3.62
C TYR A 186 6.75 5.64 -3.73
N LEU A 187 7.94 5.61 -3.14
CA LEU A 187 8.73 4.41 -2.93
C LEU A 187 8.38 3.84 -1.55
N GLY A 188 8.03 2.56 -1.47
CA GLY A 188 7.78 1.83 -0.23
C GLY A 188 8.89 0.84 0.05
N ILE A 189 9.39 0.81 1.29
CA ILE A 189 10.30 -0.23 1.79
C ILE A 189 9.56 -0.96 2.87
N LYS A 190 9.41 -2.29 2.74
CA LYS A 190 8.56 -3.10 3.64
C LYS A 190 9.29 -4.30 4.20
N LEU A 191 8.93 -4.62 5.43
CA LEU A 191 9.27 -5.88 6.08
C LEU A 191 7.97 -6.51 6.60
N GLY A 192 7.76 -7.78 6.29
CA GLY A 192 6.54 -8.48 6.64
C GLY A 192 6.77 -9.93 7.04
N VAL A 193 5.68 -10.53 7.48
CA VAL A 193 5.60 -11.95 7.84
C VAL A 193 4.53 -12.60 7.00
N CYS A 194 4.90 -13.69 6.31
CA CYS A 194 3.98 -14.54 5.57
C CYS A 194 3.47 -15.68 6.47
N ILE A 195 2.17 -15.76 6.65
CA ILE A 195 1.50 -16.78 7.46
C ILE A 195 0.77 -17.74 6.53
N GLY A 196 0.95 -19.03 6.75
CA GLY A 196 0.40 -20.08 5.89
C GLY A 196 1.23 -20.32 4.62
N GLY A 197 0.75 -21.21 3.76
CA GLY A 197 1.43 -21.60 2.53
C GLY A 197 2.69 -22.42 2.76
N GLY A 198 3.30 -22.86 1.67
CA GLY A 198 4.57 -23.57 1.68
C GLY A 198 4.43 -25.08 1.45
N ARG A 199 5.58 -25.77 1.41
CA ARG A 199 5.66 -27.23 1.45
C ARG A 199 5.36 -27.73 2.86
N LEU A 200 4.69 -28.85 2.96
CA LEU A 200 4.57 -29.62 4.20
C LEU A 200 5.92 -30.24 4.55
#